data_8858ef75ccf45537fb23c2e7bcfbfc05
#
_entry.id   8858ef75ccf45537fb23c2e7bcfbfc05
#
_cell.length_a   1.000
_cell.length_b   1.000
_cell.length_c   1.000
_cell.angle_alpha   90.00
_cell.angle_beta   90.00
_cell.angle_gamma   90.00
#
_symmetry.space_group_name_H-M   'P 1'
#
loop_
_entity.id
_entity.type
_entity.pdbx_description
1 polymer ?
#
loop_
_entity_poly.entity_id
_entity_poly.type
_entity_poly.pdbx_seq_one_letter_code
_entity_poly.pdbx_strand_id
1 'polypeptide(L)'
;MKRLALLAALLLPLSMAFAQQNVGFKTDKVEPLVINPDNSVTFYVEAPKAKSVSVKGDWEANEGNGQMTKGKNGIWSYTTPPLSSEMYTYRLNIDGIYNIAPNNPFSCRDVGTLFSLFYINGGNGDYYQVRDV
;
A
#
# COMPACT_ATOMS: atom_id res chain seq x y z
N MET A 1 55.52 13.23 -30.72
CA MET A 1 54.64 13.69 -29.62
C MET A 1 53.18 13.96 -30.03
N LYS A 2 52.84 14.08 -31.32
CA LYS A 2 51.43 14.30 -31.76
C LYS A 2 50.54 13.03 -31.80
N ARG A 3 51.10 11.84 -31.69
CA ARG A 3 50.34 10.57 -31.75
C ARG A 3 49.85 10.06 -30.40
N LEU A 4 50.41 10.55 -29.29
CA LEU A 4 49.98 10.17 -27.95
C LEU A 4 48.73 10.89 -27.49
N ALA A 5 48.44 12.10 -28.00
CA ALA A 5 47.28 12.89 -27.66
C ALA A 5 45.96 12.35 -28.27
N LEU A 6 46.07 11.62 -29.40
CA LEU A 6 44.90 11.03 -30.04
C LEU A 6 44.37 9.77 -29.34
N LEU A 7 45.23 9.03 -28.65
CA LEU A 7 44.80 7.83 -27.89
C LEU A 7 44.09 8.18 -26.56
N ALA A 8 44.43 9.30 -25.97
CA ALA A 8 43.77 9.74 -24.72
C ALA A 8 42.32 10.25 -24.93
N ALA A 9 42.02 10.76 -26.13
CA ALA A 9 40.69 11.26 -26.47
C ALA A 9 39.67 10.13 -26.78
N LEU A 10 40.11 8.92 -27.08
CA LEU A 10 39.26 7.80 -27.42
C LEU A 10 38.78 6.98 -26.20
N LEU A 11 39.35 7.22 -25.03
CA LEU A 11 39.04 6.47 -23.79
C LEU A 11 38.00 7.16 -22.87
N LEU A 12 37.60 8.39 -23.18
CA LEU A 12 36.65 9.14 -22.36
C LEU A 12 35.16 8.81 -22.52
N PRO A 13 34.65 8.25 -23.63
CA PRO A 13 33.22 7.99 -23.72
C PRO A 13 32.75 6.66 -23.14
N LEU A 14 33.67 5.78 -22.67
CA LEU A 14 33.26 4.44 -22.20
C LEU A 14 32.79 4.39 -20.74
N SER A 15 32.96 5.45 -19.96
CA SER A 15 32.57 5.49 -18.53
C SER A 15 31.16 6.05 -18.27
N MET A 16 30.42 6.43 -19.32
CA MET A 16 29.06 6.98 -19.16
C MET A 16 27.94 5.94 -19.35
N ALA A 17 28.26 4.68 -19.65
CA ALA A 17 27.23 3.68 -20.00
C ALA A 17 26.65 2.91 -18.80
N PHE A 18 27.10 3.16 -17.57
CA PHE A 18 26.64 2.42 -16.38
C PHE A 18 25.80 3.24 -15.39
N ALA A 19 25.33 4.42 -15.78
CA ALA A 19 24.49 5.25 -14.92
C ALA A 19 22.97 5.00 -15.11
N GLN A 20 22.57 3.91 -15.76
CA GLN A 20 21.19 3.43 -15.63
C GLN A 20 21.11 2.65 -14.32
N GLN A 21 20.74 3.34 -13.24
CA GLN A 21 20.23 2.66 -12.06
C GLN A 21 19.05 1.80 -12.52
N ASN A 22 19.26 0.49 -12.47
CA ASN A 22 18.18 -0.46 -12.57
C ASN A 22 17.34 -0.25 -11.29
N VAL A 23 16.36 0.62 -11.35
CA VAL A 23 15.36 0.76 -10.29
C VAL A 23 14.53 -0.53 -10.38
N GLY A 24 15.06 -1.59 -9.80
CA GLY A 24 14.33 -2.83 -9.61
C GLY A 24 13.14 -2.52 -8.71
N PHE A 25 12.00 -2.27 -9.31
CA PHE A 25 10.76 -2.33 -8.56
C PHE A 25 10.65 -3.75 -8.03
N LYS A 26 10.86 -3.92 -6.72
CA LYS A 26 10.47 -5.15 -6.05
C LYS A 26 8.96 -5.28 -6.27
N THR A 27 8.58 -6.27 -7.06
CA THR A 27 7.16 -6.60 -7.33
C THR A 27 6.49 -7.34 -6.19
N ASP A 28 7.23 -7.66 -5.12
CA ASP A 28 6.71 -8.33 -3.91
C ASP A 28 6.00 -7.30 -3.00
N LYS A 29 5.00 -6.63 -3.56
CA LYS A 29 4.16 -5.74 -2.76
C LYS A 29 3.18 -6.58 -1.96
N VAL A 30 3.15 -6.33 -0.65
CA VAL A 30 2.10 -6.88 0.21
C VAL A 30 0.76 -6.29 -0.22
N GLU A 31 -0.21 -7.15 -0.55
CA GLU A 31 -1.58 -6.71 -0.83
C GLU A 31 -2.13 -5.97 0.40
N PRO A 32 -2.71 -4.77 0.23
CA PRO A 32 -3.17 -3.97 1.35
C PRO A 32 -4.35 -4.59 2.08
N LEU A 33 -5.21 -5.29 1.35
CA LEU A 33 -6.36 -6.01 1.89
C LEU A 33 -6.84 -7.11 0.94
N VAL A 34 -7.56 -8.08 1.50
CA VAL A 34 -8.26 -9.14 0.76
C VAL A 34 -9.69 -9.22 1.27
N ILE A 35 -10.65 -9.15 0.36
CA ILE A 35 -12.07 -9.39 0.65
C ILE A 35 -12.30 -10.90 0.55
N ASN A 36 -12.68 -11.51 1.67
CA ASN A 36 -12.93 -12.94 1.75
C ASN A 36 -14.34 -13.30 1.19
N PRO A 37 -14.59 -14.58 0.86
CA PRO A 37 -15.89 -15.01 0.31
C PRO A 37 -17.11 -14.73 1.20
N ASP A 38 -16.91 -14.57 2.51
CA ASP A 38 -17.94 -14.24 3.50
C ASP A 38 -18.09 -12.72 3.71
N ASN A 39 -17.45 -11.90 2.88
CA ASN A 39 -17.35 -10.44 3.01
C ASN A 39 -16.58 -9.94 4.25
N SER A 40 -15.90 -10.79 5.00
CA SER A 40 -14.89 -10.30 5.93
C SER A 40 -13.70 -9.73 5.15
N VAL A 41 -12.96 -8.81 5.75
CA VAL A 41 -11.82 -8.16 5.09
C VAL A 41 -10.57 -8.39 5.92
N THR A 42 -9.55 -8.96 5.30
CA THR A 42 -8.23 -9.12 5.92
C THR A 42 -7.30 -8.02 5.44
N PHE A 43 -6.87 -7.18 6.35
CA PHE A 43 -5.89 -6.11 6.10
C PHE A 43 -4.48 -6.61 6.35
N TYR A 44 -3.53 -6.11 5.54
CA TYR A 44 -2.11 -6.42 5.67
C TYR A 44 -1.28 -5.14 5.58
N VAL A 45 -0.20 -5.08 6.37
CA VAL A 45 0.82 -4.05 6.24
C VAL A 45 2.19 -4.58 6.64
N GLU A 46 3.20 -4.26 5.85
CA GLU A 46 4.59 -4.55 6.17
C GLU A 46 5.14 -3.44 7.08
N ALA A 47 5.39 -3.78 8.34
CA ALA A 47 5.96 -2.88 9.32
C ALA A 47 6.85 -3.66 10.31
N PRO A 48 8.00 -4.19 9.86
CA PRO A 48 8.81 -5.12 10.64
C PRO A 48 9.38 -4.51 11.92
N LYS A 49 9.60 -3.20 11.95
CA LYS A 49 10.15 -2.46 13.09
C LYS A 49 9.07 -1.90 14.04
N ALA A 50 7.79 -1.94 13.64
CA ALA A 50 6.71 -1.43 14.47
C ALA A 50 6.51 -2.26 15.74
N LYS A 51 6.13 -1.59 16.82
CA LYS A 51 5.78 -2.19 18.10
C LYS A 51 4.29 -2.47 18.22
N SER A 52 3.47 -1.63 17.57
CA SER A 52 2.01 -1.74 17.58
C SER A 52 1.47 -1.28 16.23
N VAL A 53 0.52 -2.03 15.70
CA VAL A 53 -0.20 -1.66 14.47
C VAL A 53 -1.67 -1.97 14.67
N SER A 54 -2.54 -1.04 14.30
CA SER A 54 -3.98 -1.25 14.24
C SER A 54 -4.58 -0.64 12.98
N VAL A 55 -5.70 -1.21 12.52
CA VAL A 55 -6.53 -0.63 11.47
C VAL A 55 -7.74 0.02 12.10
N LYS A 56 -8.06 1.23 11.69
CA LYS A 56 -9.27 1.97 12.08
C LYS A 56 -10.08 2.28 10.84
N GLY A 57 -11.34 1.91 10.85
CA GLY A 57 -12.26 2.15 9.74
C GLY A 57 -13.67 2.44 10.21
N ASP A 58 -14.50 2.87 9.26
CA ASP A 58 -15.87 3.32 9.50
C ASP A 58 -16.92 2.18 9.46
N TRP A 59 -16.49 0.93 9.43
CA TRP A 59 -17.41 -0.22 9.51
C TRP A 59 -17.99 -0.49 10.89
N GLU A 60 -17.49 0.16 11.93
CA GLU A 60 -18.01 0.08 13.28
C GLU A 60 -18.37 1.45 13.83
N ALA A 61 -19.43 1.52 14.61
CA ALA A 61 -19.93 2.77 15.19
C ALA A 61 -18.91 3.50 16.09
N ASN A 62 -17.86 2.80 16.54
CA ASN A 62 -16.79 3.33 17.41
C ASN A 62 -15.41 3.29 16.74
N GLU A 63 -15.34 3.43 15.43
CA GLU A 63 -14.07 3.35 14.69
C GLU A 63 -13.25 2.10 15.03
N GLY A 64 -13.81 0.92 14.80
CA GLY A 64 -13.27 -0.39 15.12
C GLY A 64 -11.79 -0.45 15.50
N ASN A 65 -11.51 -0.83 16.72
CA ASN A 65 -10.14 -0.92 17.21
C ASN A 65 -9.51 -2.24 16.75
N GLY A 66 -9.25 -2.34 15.42
CA GLY A 66 -8.67 -3.51 14.78
C GLY A 66 -7.19 -3.66 15.11
N GLN A 67 -6.88 -4.15 16.32
CA GLN A 67 -5.49 -4.46 16.70
C GLN A 67 -4.96 -5.56 15.79
N MET A 68 -3.89 -5.26 15.05
CA MET A 68 -3.26 -6.21 14.14
C MET A 68 -2.28 -7.12 14.86
N THR A 69 -2.11 -8.33 14.33
CA THR A 69 -1.16 -9.33 14.82
C THR A 69 0.05 -9.40 13.90
N LYS A 70 1.24 -9.36 14.48
CA LYS A 70 2.50 -9.43 13.74
C LYS A 70 2.83 -10.86 13.33
N GLY A 71 2.98 -11.09 12.03
CA GLY A 71 3.44 -12.35 11.46
C GLY A 71 4.97 -12.49 11.44
N LYS A 72 5.45 -13.66 11.01
CA LYS A 72 6.87 -14.02 11.02
C LYS A 72 7.74 -13.12 10.14
N ASN A 73 7.20 -12.57 9.06
CA ASN A 73 7.95 -11.74 8.10
C ASN A 73 7.81 -10.24 8.37
N GLY A 74 7.34 -9.85 9.57
CA GLY A 74 7.09 -8.44 9.87
C GLY A 74 5.85 -7.87 9.20
N ILE A 75 5.01 -8.73 8.62
CA ILE A 75 3.70 -8.38 8.05
C ILE A 75 2.67 -8.49 9.19
N TRP A 76 1.94 -7.41 9.39
CA TRP A 76 0.84 -7.35 10.33
C TRP A 76 -0.47 -7.63 9.60
N SER A 77 -1.40 -8.31 10.27
CA SER A 77 -2.72 -8.62 9.71
C SER A 77 -3.84 -8.49 10.74
N TYR A 78 -5.03 -8.17 10.22
CA TYR A 78 -6.29 -8.15 10.98
C TYR A 78 -7.43 -8.53 10.04
N THR A 79 -8.37 -9.34 10.51
CA THR A 79 -9.57 -9.71 9.76
C THR A 79 -10.81 -9.18 10.48
N THR A 80 -11.66 -8.45 9.77
CA THR A 80 -12.96 -7.97 10.29
C THR A 80 -13.98 -9.09 10.40
N PRO A 81 -15.05 -8.94 11.17
CA PRO A 81 -16.28 -9.68 10.92
C PRO A 81 -16.78 -9.46 9.48
N PRO A 82 -17.71 -10.28 8.96
CA PRO A 82 -18.35 -10.04 7.67
C PRO A 82 -19.01 -8.65 7.63
N LEU A 83 -18.75 -7.89 6.56
CA LEU A 83 -19.26 -6.54 6.36
C LEU A 83 -20.36 -6.52 5.29
N SER A 84 -21.25 -5.55 5.37
CA SER A 84 -22.27 -5.33 4.33
C SER A 84 -21.65 -4.78 3.05
N SER A 85 -22.36 -4.90 1.93
CA SER A 85 -21.96 -4.28 0.66
C SER A 85 -22.05 -2.77 0.76
N GLU A 86 -20.90 -2.09 0.82
CA GLU A 86 -20.77 -0.64 0.97
C GLU A 86 -19.35 -0.20 0.58
N MET A 87 -19.13 1.10 0.48
CA MET A 87 -17.79 1.70 0.45
C MET A 87 -17.35 2.01 1.88
N TYR A 88 -16.12 1.66 2.20
CA TYR A 88 -15.52 1.86 3.51
C TYR A 88 -14.23 2.65 3.41
N THR A 89 -13.99 3.48 4.42
CA THR A 89 -12.73 4.21 4.59
C THR A 89 -11.96 3.70 5.80
N TYR A 90 -10.63 3.75 5.72
CA TYR A 90 -9.79 3.31 6.83
C TYR A 90 -8.43 4.00 6.85
N ARG A 91 -7.78 3.94 8.00
CA ARG A 91 -6.39 4.32 8.21
C ARG A 91 -5.66 3.27 9.04
N LEU A 92 -4.37 3.19 8.87
CA LEU A 92 -3.49 2.41 9.71
C LEU A 92 -2.92 3.31 10.81
N ASN A 93 -2.89 2.81 12.05
CA ASN A 93 -2.15 3.44 13.13
C ASN A 93 -0.90 2.60 13.39
N ILE A 94 0.27 3.16 13.11
CA ILE A 94 1.56 2.50 13.30
C ILE A 94 2.31 3.26 14.38
N ASP A 95 2.50 2.64 15.54
CA ASP A 95 3.16 3.23 16.70
C ASP A 95 2.60 4.62 17.10
N GLY A 96 1.29 4.79 16.99
CA GLY A 96 0.60 6.04 17.34
C GLY A 96 0.42 7.03 16.17
N ILE A 97 1.01 6.76 15.00
CA ILE A 97 0.91 7.62 13.83
C ILE A 97 -0.08 7.07 12.82
N TYR A 98 -1.06 7.89 12.42
CA TYR A 98 -2.04 7.53 11.42
C TYR A 98 -1.51 7.69 10.00
N ASN A 99 -1.66 6.65 9.20
CA ASN A 99 -1.22 6.59 7.81
C ASN A 99 -2.33 6.02 6.91
N ILE A 100 -2.30 6.37 5.63
CA ILE A 100 -2.99 5.60 4.60
C ILE A 100 -2.23 4.30 4.33
N ALA A 101 -2.90 3.29 3.78
CA ALA A 101 -2.27 2.03 3.42
C ALA A 101 -1.31 2.23 2.23
N PRO A 102 -0.01 1.90 2.38
CA PRO A 102 1.01 2.25 1.37
C PRO A 102 0.76 1.65 -0.02
N ASN A 103 0.16 0.47 -0.07
CA ASN A 103 -0.06 -0.27 -1.32
C ASN A 103 -1.51 -0.20 -1.81
N ASN A 104 -2.40 0.51 -1.14
CA ASN A 104 -3.77 0.70 -1.60
C ASN A 104 -3.81 1.85 -2.62
N PRO A 105 -4.20 1.60 -3.88
CA PRO A 105 -4.29 2.64 -4.90
C PRO A 105 -5.47 3.59 -4.69
N PHE A 106 -6.45 3.18 -3.87
CA PHE A 106 -7.67 3.95 -3.65
C PHE A 106 -7.57 4.76 -2.36
N SER A 107 -7.73 6.07 -2.51
CA SER A 107 -7.76 6.98 -1.37
C SER A 107 -8.76 8.10 -1.60
N CYS A 108 -9.29 8.64 -0.53
CA CYS A 108 -10.15 9.81 -0.54
C CYS A 108 -9.65 10.84 0.49
N ARG A 109 -10.13 12.07 0.34
CA ARG A 109 -9.85 13.15 1.28
C ARG A 109 -11.15 13.62 1.89
N ASP A 110 -11.19 13.68 3.21
CA ASP A 110 -12.22 14.36 3.96
C ASP A 110 -11.60 15.57 4.67
N VAL A 111 -12.02 16.77 4.24
CA VAL A 111 -11.44 18.06 4.65
C VAL A 111 -9.92 18.07 4.49
N GLY A 112 -9.17 17.88 5.56
CA GLY A 112 -7.70 17.84 5.56
C GLY A 112 -7.10 16.46 5.75
N THR A 113 -7.91 15.42 5.93
CA THR A 113 -7.46 14.06 6.26
C THR A 113 -7.56 13.14 5.05
N LEU A 114 -6.49 12.35 4.83
CA LEU A 114 -6.48 11.30 3.82
C LEU A 114 -6.88 9.97 4.46
N PHE A 115 -7.70 9.22 3.72
CA PHE A 115 -8.13 7.86 4.05
C PHE A 115 -7.83 6.93 2.89
N SER A 116 -7.46 5.69 3.17
CA SER A 116 -7.57 4.60 2.21
C SER A 116 -9.02 4.16 2.12
N LEU A 117 -9.43 3.63 0.97
CA LEU A 117 -10.80 3.14 0.80
C LEU A 117 -10.83 1.78 0.10
N PHE A 118 -11.91 1.06 0.32
CA PHE A 118 -12.30 -0.13 -0.42
C PHE A 118 -13.82 -0.23 -0.49
N TYR A 119 -14.33 -1.10 -1.32
CA TYR A 119 -15.76 -1.38 -1.43
C TYR A 119 -16.03 -2.87 -1.55
N ILE A 120 -17.14 -3.29 -0.96
CA ILE A 120 -17.65 -4.66 -1.01
C ILE A 120 -18.83 -4.70 -1.98
N ASN A 121 -18.72 -5.53 -3.01
CA ASN A 121 -19.70 -5.67 -4.06
C ASN A 121 -20.96 -6.43 -3.58
N GLY A 122 -22.01 -6.44 -4.39
CA GLY A 122 -23.25 -7.19 -4.15
C GLY A 122 -24.37 -6.37 -3.53
N GLY A 123 -24.36 -5.03 -3.70
CA GLY A 123 -25.37 -4.11 -3.18
C GLY A 123 -24.96 -2.67 -3.35
N ASN A 124 -24.94 -1.90 -2.26
CA ASN A 124 -24.56 -0.48 -2.30
C ASN A 124 -23.12 -0.27 -2.82
N GLY A 125 -22.22 -1.18 -2.54
CA GLY A 125 -20.84 -1.10 -3.02
C GLY A 125 -20.72 -1.11 -4.55
N ASP A 126 -21.69 -1.65 -5.26
CA ASP A 126 -21.69 -1.70 -6.73
C ASP A 126 -21.80 -0.33 -7.39
N TYR A 127 -22.30 0.68 -6.69
CA TYR A 127 -22.36 2.06 -7.19
C TYR A 127 -20.98 2.70 -7.35
N TYR A 128 -20.00 2.21 -6.64
CA TYR A 128 -18.64 2.77 -6.61
C TYR A 128 -17.67 2.08 -7.58
N GLN A 129 -18.14 1.02 -8.27
CA GLN A 129 -17.30 0.33 -9.25
C GLN A 129 -17.06 1.20 -10.48
N VAL A 130 -15.81 1.19 -10.97
CA VAL A 130 -15.49 1.71 -12.30
C VAL A 130 -16.18 0.80 -13.31
N ARG A 131 -17.20 1.31 -13.97
CA ARG A 131 -17.84 0.62 -15.09
C ARG A 131 -17.12 1.01 -16.36
N ASP A 132 -16.74 0.01 -17.16
CA ASP A 132 -16.31 0.26 -18.53
C ASP A 132 -17.50 0.86 -19.28
N VAL A 133 -17.34 2.10 -19.73
CA VAL A 133 -18.30 2.83 -20.57
C VAL A 133 -18.00 2.56 -22.02
#